data_322c27bc583f8205fe03b92a3ed8bff9
#
_entry.id   322c27bc583f8205fe03b92a3ed8bff9
#
_cell.length_a   1.000
_cell.length_b   1.000
_cell.length_c   1.000
_cell.angle_alpha   90.00
_cell.angle_beta   90.00
_cell.angle_gamma   90.00
#
_symmetry.space_group_name_H-M   'P 1'
#
loop_
_entity.id
_entity.type
_entity.pdbx_description
1 polymer ?
#
loop_
_entity_poly.entity_id
_entity_poly.type
_entity_poly.pdbx_seq_one_letter_code
_entity_poly.pdbx_strand_id
1 'polypeptide(L)'
;MNTEVIKANIVVFIASFCTLVIELVAGRIMAPYVGVSLYTWTSIIGVVLAGISIGAYLGGIIADRYPRQTTLGWLLFLSGLGAFSIAPLTNLIGAAQFQSTLMMRIMILTTVIFFVPSTILGMISPVVVKLTLNNLEKTGNVVGKIYAFSTLGSIIGTFATGFFLISWMGTRNILLMMGIILVASSLVFGGFFMRKKSLAIFILIMVPLTWAFYDIAFKAPLDAAVYYYKETDYYTIKLKEYDKNEDGRELNAMILDNLVHSINDLEDPMYLDYAYIQIYDEVVR
;
A
#
# COMPACT_ATOMS: atom_id res chain seq x y z
N MET A 1 24.99 19.49 16.00
CA MET A 1 24.18 18.28 16.04
C MET A 1 24.98 17.15 15.41
N ASN A 2 25.12 16.01 16.07
CA ASN A 2 26.00 14.93 15.60
C ASN A 2 25.43 14.39 14.26
N THR A 3 26.26 14.24 13.24
CA THR A 3 25.86 13.81 11.88
C THR A 3 25.06 12.49 11.90
N GLU A 4 25.38 11.58 12.83
CA GLU A 4 24.68 10.30 12.98
C GLU A 4 23.25 10.48 13.48
N VAL A 5 22.99 11.44 14.38
CA VAL A 5 21.63 11.77 14.85
C VAL A 5 20.79 12.38 13.71
N ILE A 6 21.40 13.19 12.85
CA ILE A 6 20.69 13.76 11.68
C ILE A 6 20.29 12.65 10.72
N LYS A 7 21.22 11.76 10.39
CA LYS A 7 20.93 10.60 9.52
C LYS A 7 19.81 9.74 10.10
N ALA A 8 19.87 9.43 11.40
CA ALA A 8 18.86 8.66 12.10
C ALA A 8 17.46 9.30 11.98
N ASN A 9 17.38 10.61 12.24
CA ASN A 9 16.12 11.35 12.13
C ASN A 9 15.54 11.33 10.71
N ILE A 10 16.39 11.46 9.69
CA ILE A 10 15.97 11.39 8.28
C ILE A 10 15.45 9.99 7.96
N VAL A 11 16.15 8.94 8.38
CA VAL A 11 15.74 7.55 8.10
C VAL A 11 14.40 7.22 8.73
N VAL A 12 14.19 7.55 10.01
CA VAL A 12 12.92 7.26 10.68
C VAL A 12 11.78 8.11 10.11
N PHE A 13 12.05 9.35 9.72
CA PHE A 13 11.11 10.20 9.03
C PHE A 13 10.64 9.54 7.72
N ILE A 14 11.57 9.12 6.86
CA ILE A 14 11.27 8.48 5.58
C ILE A 14 10.51 7.16 5.81
N ALA A 15 10.98 6.31 6.73
CA ALA A 15 10.35 5.03 7.01
C ALA A 15 8.90 5.21 7.48
N SER A 16 8.67 6.13 8.42
CA SER A 16 7.34 6.40 8.96
C SER A 16 6.41 7.10 7.94
N PHE A 17 6.97 8.00 7.12
CA PHE A 17 6.27 8.58 5.98
C PHE A 17 5.77 7.47 5.05
N CYS A 18 6.65 6.58 4.59
CA CYS A 18 6.29 5.48 3.69
C CYS A 18 5.28 4.53 4.34
N THR A 19 5.40 4.25 5.63
CA THR A 19 4.47 3.37 6.36
C THR A 19 3.06 3.90 6.31
N LEU A 20 2.84 5.17 6.64
CA LEU A 20 1.50 5.77 6.65
C LEU A 20 0.94 5.95 5.24
N VAL A 21 1.79 6.27 4.26
CA VAL A 21 1.38 6.33 2.85
C VAL A 21 0.87 4.95 2.40
N ILE A 22 1.62 3.87 2.68
CA ILE A 22 1.23 2.50 2.32
C ILE A 22 -0.06 2.10 3.03
N GLU A 23 -0.22 2.43 4.32
CA GLU A 23 -1.42 2.13 5.10
C GLU A 23 -2.68 2.80 4.52
N LEU A 24 -2.61 4.08 4.16
CA LEU A 24 -3.74 4.79 3.58
C LEU A 24 -4.08 4.29 2.17
N VAL A 25 -3.06 4.01 1.37
CA VAL A 25 -3.24 3.43 0.03
C VAL A 25 -3.80 2.01 0.10
N ALA A 26 -3.55 1.27 1.20
CA ALA A 26 -4.08 -0.08 1.39
C ALA A 26 -5.60 -0.13 1.31
N GLY A 27 -6.32 0.84 1.90
CA GLY A 27 -7.77 0.94 1.80
C GLY A 27 -8.24 1.10 0.36
N ARG A 28 -7.54 1.90 -0.41
CA ARG A 28 -7.88 2.21 -1.80
C ARG A 28 -7.58 1.05 -2.75
N ILE A 29 -6.45 0.37 -2.58
CA ILE A 29 -6.09 -0.76 -3.45
C ILE A 29 -6.95 -2.00 -3.18
N MET A 30 -7.48 -2.14 -1.96
CA MET A 30 -8.39 -3.21 -1.57
C MET A 30 -9.85 -2.96 -1.98
N ALA A 31 -10.24 -1.69 -2.18
CA ALA A 31 -11.62 -1.30 -2.48
C ALA A 31 -12.25 -2.04 -3.66
N PRO A 32 -11.56 -2.24 -4.81
CA PRO A 32 -12.12 -2.98 -5.95
C PRO A 32 -12.42 -4.46 -5.70
N TYR A 33 -11.90 -5.05 -4.61
CA TYR A 33 -12.02 -6.48 -4.31
C TYR A 33 -12.96 -6.79 -3.15
N VAL A 34 -12.98 -5.94 -2.14
CA VAL A 34 -13.75 -6.18 -0.89
C VAL A 34 -14.65 -5.00 -0.50
N GLY A 35 -14.63 -3.93 -1.29
CA GLY A 35 -15.37 -2.71 -1.03
C GLY A 35 -14.76 -1.85 0.08
N VAL A 36 -15.31 -0.64 0.23
CA VAL A 36 -14.96 0.30 1.30
C VAL A 36 -15.97 0.15 2.43
N SER A 37 -15.53 -0.38 3.55
CA SER A 37 -16.38 -0.57 4.73
C SER A 37 -15.59 -0.37 6.02
N LEU A 38 -16.30 -0.23 7.14
CA LEU A 38 -15.69 -0.19 8.46
C LEU A 38 -14.83 -1.47 8.69
N TYR A 39 -15.30 -2.62 8.27
CA TYR A 39 -14.56 -3.89 8.39
C TYR A 39 -13.24 -3.88 7.61
N THR A 40 -13.24 -3.31 6.41
CA THR A 40 -12.04 -3.17 5.59
C THR A 40 -11.01 -2.29 6.28
N TRP A 41 -11.41 -1.10 6.73
CA TRP A 41 -10.52 -0.17 7.44
C TRP A 41 -10.00 -0.74 8.75
N THR A 42 -10.87 -1.33 9.57
CA THR A 42 -10.47 -1.95 10.85
C THR A 42 -9.48 -3.10 10.63
N SER A 43 -9.69 -3.94 9.61
CA SER A 43 -8.78 -5.04 9.30
C SER A 43 -7.41 -4.52 8.83
N ILE A 44 -7.37 -3.51 7.96
CA ILE A 44 -6.11 -2.92 7.50
C ILE A 44 -5.33 -2.33 8.66
N ILE A 45 -5.95 -1.44 9.44
CA ILE A 45 -5.32 -0.79 10.59
C ILE A 45 -4.84 -1.84 11.60
N GLY A 46 -5.68 -2.81 11.94
CA GLY A 46 -5.34 -3.87 12.89
C GLY A 46 -4.16 -4.72 12.43
N VAL A 47 -4.14 -5.15 11.17
CA VAL A 47 -3.06 -5.97 10.60
C VAL A 47 -1.76 -5.17 10.50
N VAL A 48 -1.81 -3.91 10.04
CA VAL A 48 -0.63 -3.05 9.94
C VAL A 48 -0.04 -2.77 11.33
N LEU A 49 -0.86 -2.41 12.31
CA LEU A 49 -0.40 -2.19 13.69
C LEU A 49 0.17 -3.46 14.32
N ALA A 50 -0.45 -4.62 14.10
CA ALA A 50 0.07 -5.90 14.56
C ALA A 50 1.43 -6.19 13.91
N GLY A 51 1.55 -5.96 12.60
CA GLY A 51 2.82 -6.09 11.87
C GLY A 51 3.89 -5.17 12.45
N ILE A 52 3.60 -3.88 12.62
CA ILE A 52 4.54 -2.91 13.21
C ILE A 52 4.95 -3.32 14.62
N SER A 53 4.02 -3.78 15.45
CA SER A 53 4.30 -4.21 16.83
C SER A 53 5.24 -5.41 16.88
N ILE A 54 4.95 -6.45 16.11
CA ILE A 54 5.80 -7.63 15.97
C ILE A 54 7.14 -7.25 15.35
N GLY A 55 7.12 -6.37 14.34
CA GLY A 55 8.32 -5.83 13.72
C GLY A 55 9.21 -5.08 14.71
N ALA A 56 8.64 -4.24 15.56
CA ALA A 56 9.40 -3.53 16.59
C ALA A 56 10.06 -4.50 17.59
N TYR A 57 9.36 -5.55 17.99
CA TYR A 57 9.93 -6.58 18.87
C TYR A 57 11.08 -7.34 18.19
N LEU A 58 10.86 -7.84 16.98
CA LEU A 58 11.89 -8.55 16.21
C LEU A 58 13.06 -7.64 15.82
N GLY A 59 12.77 -6.40 15.48
CA GLY A 59 13.76 -5.37 15.18
C GLY A 59 14.67 -5.06 16.36
N GLY A 60 14.13 -5.08 17.59
CA GLY A 60 14.91 -4.96 18.83
C GLY A 60 15.91 -6.11 18.99
N ILE A 61 15.46 -7.36 18.81
CA ILE A 61 16.31 -8.55 18.87
C ILE A 61 17.42 -8.48 17.80
N ILE A 62 17.07 -8.12 16.57
CA ILE A 62 18.02 -7.98 15.47
C ILE A 62 19.03 -6.86 15.75
N ALA A 63 18.57 -5.72 16.28
CA ALA A 63 19.40 -4.59 16.65
C ALA A 63 20.45 -4.94 17.70
N ASP A 64 20.08 -5.74 18.69
CA ASP A 64 21.03 -6.19 19.74
C ASP A 64 22.05 -7.19 19.20
N ARG A 65 21.62 -8.10 18.32
CA ARG A 65 22.50 -9.13 17.77
C ARG A 65 23.42 -8.63 16.64
N TYR A 66 22.91 -7.71 15.81
CA TYR A 66 23.62 -7.20 14.63
C TYR A 66 23.53 -5.68 14.52
N PRO A 67 24.15 -4.90 15.43
CA PRO A 67 24.08 -3.44 15.44
C PRO A 67 24.98 -2.84 14.34
N ARG A 68 24.59 -3.00 13.07
CA ARG A 68 25.38 -2.57 11.91
C ARG A 68 24.52 -1.73 10.96
N GLN A 69 25.14 -0.75 10.31
CA GLN A 69 24.45 0.02 9.25
C GLN A 69 23.96 -0.86 8.11
N THR A 70 24.66 -1.96 7.80
CA THR A 70 24.23 -2.93 6.79
C THR A 70 22.92 -3.63 7.17
N THR A 71 22.66 -3.86 8.45
CA THR A 71 21.37 -4.39 8.93
C THR A 71 20.23 -3.41 8.62
N LEU A 72 20.42 -2.13 8.91
CA LEU A 72 19.48 -1.08 8.55
C LEU A 72 19.26 -1.03 7.03
N GLY A 73 20.34 -1.13 6.26
CA GLY A 73 20.25 -1.16 4.80
C GLY A 73 19.42 -2.32 4.27
N TRP A 74 19.61 -3.53 4.79
CA TRP A 74 18.80 -4.69 4.40
C TRP A 74 17.33 -4.52 4.79
N LEU A 75 17.02 -3.97 5.97
CA LEU A 75 15.64 -3.72 6.37
C LEU A 75 14.95 -2.70 5.46
N LEU A 76 15.61 -1.59 5.14
CA LEU A 76 15.09 -0.61 4.18
C LEU A 76 14.88 -1.23 2.79
N PHE A 77 15.81 -2.06 2.33
CA PHE A 77 15.70 -2.76 1.06
C PHE A 77 14.51 -3.72 1.03
N LEU A 78 14.40 -4.59 2.05
CA LEU A 78 13.31 -5.54 2.17
C LEU A 78 11.94 -4.85 2.34
N SER A 79 11.92 -3.70 3.05
CA SER A 79 10.71 -2.88 3.13
C SER A 79 10.29 -2.33 1.77
N GLY A 80 11.25 -1.90 0.95
CA GLY A 80 10.99 -1.46 -0.42
C GLY A 80 10.46 -2.59 -1.30
N LEU A 81 11.05 -3.80 -1.20
CA LEU A 81 10.52 -4.99 -1.87
C LEU A 81 9.11 -5.34 -1.38
N GLY A 82 8.87 -5.22 -0.08
CA GLY A 82 7.55 -5.39 0.51
C GLY A 82 6.52 -4.42 -0.11
N ALA A 83 6.87 -3.15 -0.23
CA ALA A 83 6.01 -2.16 -0.87
C ALA A 83 5.72 -2.50 -2.35
N PHE A 84 6.73 -2.94 -3.10
CA PHE A 84 6.56 -3.40 -4.48
C PHE A 84 5.68 -4.65 -4.60
N SER A 85 5.69 -5.54 -3.61
CA SER A 85 4.93 -6.78 -3.65
C SER A 85 3.43 -6.60 -3.40
N ILE A 86 3.00 -5.47 -2.80
CA ILE A 86 1.59 -5.24 -2.44
C ILE A 86 0.69 -5.28 -3.67
N ALA A 87 1.00 -4.51 -4.72
CA ALA A 87 0.15 -4.43 -5.90
C ALA A 87 0.03 -5.77 -6.65
N PRO A 88 1.11 -6.50 -6.97
CA PRO A 88 0.99 -7.82 -7.61
C PRO A 88 0.31 -8.86 -6.72
N LEU A 89 0.56 -8.87 -5.41
CA LEU A 89 -0.16 -9.77 -4.49
C LEU A 89 -1.65 -9.47 -4.50
N THR A 90 -2.03 -8.19 -4.44
CA THR A 90 -3.43 -7.79 -4.51
C THR A 90 -4.08 -8.25 -5.81
N ASN A 91 -3.38 -8.16 -6.95
CA ASN A 91 -3.88 -8.64 -8.24
C ASN A 91 -4.07 -10.17 -8.25
N LEU A 92 -3.11 -10.92 -7.70
CA LEU A 92 -3.14 -12.37 -7.69
C LEU A 92 -4.25 -12.95 -6.80
N ILE A 93 -4.41 -12.42 -5.60
CA ILE A 93 -5.29 -13.01 -4.59
C ILE A 93 -6.53 -12.19 -4.29
N GLY A 94 -6.59 -10.93 -4.72
CA GLY A 94 -7.73 -10.05 -4.44
C GLY A 94 -9.05 -10.57 -5.02
N ALA A 95 -9.01 -11.17 -6.21
CA ALA A 95 -10.16 -11.80 -6.86
C ALA A 95 -10.50 -13.20 -6.31
N ALA A 96 -9.65 -13.78 -5.45
CA ALA A 96 -9.88 -15.13 -4.92
C ALA A 96 -11.17 -15.18 -4.11
N GLN A 97 -12.04 -16.11 -4.47
CA GLN A 97 -13.27 -16.38 -3.75
C GLN A 97 -13.02 -17.51 -2.75
N PHE A 98 -12.89 -17.12 -1.49
CA PHE A 98 -12.85 -18.09 -0.40
C PHE A 98 -14.30 -18.45 0.01
N GLN A 99 -14.58 -19.72 0.30
CA GLN A 99 -15.84 -20.14 0.91
C GLN A 99 -15.90 -19.70 2.39
N SER A 100 -15.96 -18.38 2.61
CA SER A 100 -15.91 -17.77 3.92
C SER A 100 -16.80 -16.53 3.97
N THR A 101 -17.11 -16.06 5.18
CA THR A 101 -17.81 -14.77 5.34
C THR A 101 -16.99 -13.63 4.77
N LEU A 102 -17.66 -12.54 4.34
CA LEU A 102 -16.99 -11.34 3.83
C LEU A 102 -15.93 -10.81 4.82
N MET A 103 -16.24 -10.81 6.12
CA MET A 103 -15.30 -10.35 7.16
C MET A 103 -14.02 -11.21 7.19
N MET A 104 -14.16 -12.52 7.13
CA MET A 104 -13.02 -13.44 7.14
C MET A 104 -12.16 -13.28 5.87
N ARG A 105 -12.81 -13.10 4.72
CA ARG A 105 -12.13 -12.80 3.45
C ARG A 105 -11.30 -11.52 3.56
N ILE A 106 -11.87 -10.43 4.09
CA ILE A 106 -11.17 -9.16 4.29
C ILE A 106 -9.94 -9.36 5.19
N MET A 107 -10.09 -10.04 6.33
CA MET A 107 -8.99 -10.31 7.26
C MET A 107 -7.87 -11.14 6.63
N ILE A 108 -8.21 -12.21 5.89
CA ILE A 108 -7.21 -13.05 5.23
C ILE A 108 -6.43 -12.25 4.19
N LEU A 109 -7.15 -11.55 3.30
CA LEU A 109 -6.51 -10.76 2.24
C LEU A 109 -5.60 -9.67 2.81
N THR A 110 -6.09 -8.90 3.79
CA THR A 110 -5.29 -7.84 4.41
C THR A 110 -4.06 -8.41 5.12
N THR A 111 -4.20 -9.54 5.81
CA THR A 111 -3.07 -10.19 6.50
C THR A 111 -2.02 -10.66 5.50
N VAL A 112 -2.41 -11.38 4.46
CA VAL A 112 -1.45 -11.91 3.47
C VAL A 112 -0.72 -10.79 2.72
N ILE A 113 -1.41 -9.70 2.41
CA ILE A 113 -0.83 -8.61 1.60
C ILE A 113 0.02 -7.68 2.45
N PHE A 114 -0.45 -7.26 3.64
CA PHE A 114 0.15 -6.14 4.38
C PHE A 114 0.96 -6.54 5.60
N PHE A 115 0.74 -7.72 6.18
CA PHE A 115 1.40 -8.11 7.45
C PHE A 115 2.92 -8.15 7.32
N VAL A 116 3.47 -8.82 6.30
CA VAL A 116 4.92 -8.95 6.12
C VAL A 116 5.58 -7.60 5.82
N PRO A 117 5.10 -6.78 4.84
CA PRO A 117 5.63 -5.45 4.62
C PRO A 117 5.63 -4.57 5.87
N SER A 118 4.54 -4.55 6.62
CA SER A 118 4.41 -3.76 7.86
C SER A 118 5.34 -4.25 8.96
N THR A 119 5.54 -5.56 9.07
CA THR A 119 6.50 -6.14 10.03
C THR A 119 7.92 -5.67 9.74
N ILE A 120 8.34 -5.71 8.49
CA ILE A 120 9.69 -5.28 8.11
C ILE A 120 9.89 -3.77 8.35
N LEU A 121 8.89 -2.95 8.01
CA LEU A 121 8.89 -1.51 8.28
C LEU A 121 9.00 -1.22 9.79
N GLY A 122 8.28 -1.98 10.62
CA GLY A 122 8.32 -1.87 12.07
C GLY A 122 9.70 -2.16 12.69
N MET A 123 10.53 -2.98 12.02
CA MET A 123 11.89 -3.31 12.50
C MET A 123 12.86 -2.13 12.39
N ILE A 124 12.60 -1.13 11.55
CA ILE A 124 13.54 -0.05 11.25
C ILE A 124 13.81 0.82 12.48
N SER A 125 12.76 1.23 13.18
CA SER A 125 12.88 2.17 14.31
C SER A 125 13.78 1.67 15.44
N PRO A 126 13.64 0.44 15.98
CA PRO A 126 14.54 -0.08 17.02
C PRO A 126 16.00 -0.16 16.57
N VAL A 127 16.23 -0.56 15.30
CA VAL A 127 17.60 -0.62 14.75
C VAL A 127 18.23 0.77 14.67
N VAL A 128 17.46 1.77 14.21
CA VAL A 128 17.95 3.16 14.16
C VAL A 128 18.27 3.69 15.57
N VAL A 129 17.40 3.45 16.55
CA VAL A 129 17.63 3.82 17.95
C VAL A 129 18.95 3.20 18.43
N LYS A 130 19.14 1.90 18.25
CA LYS A 130 20.35 1.18 18.68
C LYS A 130 21.62 1.73 18.04
N LEU A 131 21.59 2.03 16.74
CA LEU A 131 22.76 2.56 16.02
C LEU A 131 23.12 3.99 16.43
N THR A 132 22.16 4.74 17.00
CA THR A 132 22.34 6.15 17.34
C THR A 132 22.75 6.35 18.81
N LEU A 133 22.44 5.37 19.67
CA LEU A 133 22.73 5.44 21.09
C LEU A 133 24.21 5.13 21.39
N ASN A 134 25.02 6.19 21.54
CA ASN A 134 26.45 6.09 21.90
C ASN A 134 26.72 6.46 23.37
N ASN A 135 25.79 7.14 24.05
CA ASN A 135 25.95 7.58 25.43
C ASN A 135 24.60 7.46 26.17
N LEU A 136 24.60 6.76 27.29
CA LEU A 136 23.41 6.51 28.10
C LEU A 136 22.85 7.77 28.78
N GLU A 137 23.70 8.75 29.10
CA GLU A 137 23.24 10.00 29.74
C GLU A 137 22.33 10.85 28.86
N LYS A 138 22.43 10.75 27.54
CA LYS A 138 21.64 11.52 26.57
C LYS A 138 20.53 10.70 25.86
N THR A 139 20.31 9.49 26.35
CA THR A 139 19.34 8.54 25.72
C THR A 139 17.96 9.15 25.54
N GLY A 140 17.41 9.80 26.56
CA GLY A 140 16.06 10.40 26.49
C GLY A 140 15.93 11.45 25.37
N ASN A 141 16.93 12.33 25.21
CA ASN A 141 16.92 13.36 24.19
C ASN A 141 17.03 12.78 22.77
N VAL A 142 17.89 11.76 22.57
CA VAL A 142 18.08 11.09 21.28
C VAL A 142 16.82 10.34 20.89
N VAL A 143 16.28 9.53 21.79
CA VAL A 143 15.06 8.76 21.57
C VAL A 143 13.86 9.68 21.32
N GLY A 144 13.70 10.74 22.11
CA GLY A 144 12.66 11.72 21.92
C GLY A 144 12.69 12.39 20.54
N LYS A 145 13.89 12.74 20.03
CA LYS A 145 14.05 13.28 18.68
C LYS A 145 13.67 12.27 17.60
N ILE A 146 14.12 11.02 17.72
CA ILE A 146 13.79 9.94 16.78
C ILE A 146 12.27 9.76 16.71
N TYR A 147 11.58 9.69 17.86
CA TYR A 147 10.12 9.59 17.89
C TYR A 147 9.42 10.83 17.30
N ALA A 148 9.90 12.02 17.59
CA ALA A 148 9.34 13.25 17.03
C ALA A 148 9.44 13.29 15.49
N PHE A 149 10.61 12.95 14.93
CA PHE A 149 10.81 12.89 13.49
C PHE A 149 10.03 11.74 12.84
N SER A 150 9.91 10.60 13.51
CA SER A 150 9.04 9.49 13.07
C SER A 150 7.58 9.94 12.97
N THR A 151 7.06 10.59 14.01
CA THR A 151 5.69 11.12 14.03
C THR A 151 5.46 12.20 12.98
N LEU A 152 6.42 13.11 12.78
CA LEU A 152 6.37 14.12 11.72
C LEU A 152 6.30 13.46 10.33
N GLY A 153 7.10 12.41 10.09
CA GLY A 153 7.04 11.64 8.86
C GLY A 153 5.66 11.05 8.64
N SER A 154 5.07 10.44 9.67
CA SER A 154 3.72 9.88 9.63
C SER A 154 2.66 10.94 9.32
N ILE A 155 2.70 12.09 10.00
CA ILE A 155 1.75 13.19 9.78
C ILE A 155 1.85 13.71 8.35
N ILE A 156 3.06 14.01 7.87
CA ILE A 156 3.27 14.51 6.51
C ILE A 156 2.86 13.44 5.49
N GLY A 157 3.17 12.16 5.72
CA GLY A 157 2.74 11.05 4.87
C GLY A 157 1.23 10.97 4.77
N THR A 158 0.53 11.11 5.89
CA THR A 158 -0.94 11.09 5.93
C THR A 158 -1.55 12.21 5.09
N PHE A 159 -1.13 13.45 5.33
CA PHE A 159 -1.66 14.60 4.60
C PHE A 159 -1.25 14.57 3.12
N ALA A 160 0.00 14.21 2.81
CA ALA A 160 0.46 14.09 1.44
C ALA A 160 -0.37 13.06 0.66
N THR A 161 -0.66 11.91 1.27
CA THR A 161 -1.45 10.85 0.62
C THR A 161 -2.87 11.30 0.37
N GLY A 162 -3.55 11.83 1.40
CA GLY A 162 -4.98 12.14 1.30
C GLY A 162 -5.28 13.35 0.42
N PHE A 163 -4.40 14.35 0.40
CA PHE A 163 -4.67 15.59 -0.33
C PHE A 163 -3.98 15.69 -1.70
N PHE A 164 -2.89 14.93 -1.92
CA PHE A 164 -2.08 15.11 -3.12
C PHE A 164 -1.81 13.81 -3.87
N LEU A 165 -1.24 12.80 -3.22
CA LEU A 165 -0.68 11.66 -3.94
C LEU A 165 -1.74 10.84 -4.66
N ILE A 166 -2.89 10.58 -4.02
CA ILE A 166 -3.98 9.78 -4.62
C ILE A 166 -4.51 10.48 -5.87
N SER A 167 -4.74 11.80 -5.79
CA SER A 167 -5.25 12.60 -6.91
C SER A 167 -4.28 12.67 -8.09
N TRP A 168 -2.96 12.68 -7.82
CA TRP A 168 -1.95 12.92 -8.87
C TRP A 168 -1.47 11.64 -9.54
N MET A 169 -1.34 10.53 -8.81
CA MET A 169 -0.56 9.38 -9.28
C MET A 169 -1.36 8.06 -9.36
N GLY A 170 -2.45 7.94 -8.62
CA GLY A 170 -3.13 6.68 -8.41
C GLY A 170 -2.39 5.73 -7.47
N THR A 171 -3.11 4.74 -6.93
CA THR A 171 -2.65 3.89 -5.82
C THR A 171 -1.40 3.08 -6.14
N ARG A 172 -1.32 2.54 -7.35
CA ARG A 172 -0.21 1.67 -7.78
C ARG A 172 1.10 2.43 -7.92
N ASN A 173 1.05 3.63 -8.53
CA ASN A 173 2.23 4.48 -8.68
C ASN A 173 2.74 4.98 -7.34
N ILE A 174 1.85 5.22 -6.37
CA ILE A 174 2.24 5.57 -5.00
C ILE A 174 3.01 4.43 -4.35
N LEU A 175 2.54 3.19 -4.43
CA LEU A 175 3.26 2.03 -3.88
C LEU A 175 4.64 1.86 -4.51
N LEU A 176 4.75 2.07 -5.82
CA LEU A 176 6.06 2.09 -6.50
C LEU A 176 6.96 3.20 -5.97
N MET A 177 6.44 4.41 -5.86
CA MET A 177 7.21 5.54 -5.36
C MET A 177 7.71 5.26 -3.94
N MET A 178 6.88 4.69 -3.06
CA MET A 178 7.29 4.31 -1.71
C MET A 178 8.38 3.23 -1.74
N GLY A 179 8.22 2.22 -2.57
CA GLY A 179 9.24 1.19 -2.77
C GLY A 179 10.57 1.78 -3.25
N ILE A 180 10.55 2.68 -4.25
CA ILE A 180 11.75 3.37 -4.76
C ILE A 180 12.41 4.21 -3.67
N ILE A 181 11.64 4.98 -2.89
CA ILE A 181 12.17 5.81 -1.79
C ILE A 181 12.86 4.94 -0.74
N LEU A 182 12.24 3.83 -0.32
CA LEU A 182 12.82 2.91 0.68
C LEU A 182 14.10 2.25 0.15
N VAL A 183 14.09 1.81 -1.09
CA VAL A 183 15.24 1.22 -1.76
C VAL A 183 16.38 2.23 -1.93
N ALA A 184 16.09 3.46 -2.37
CA ALA A 184 17.06 4.54 -2.45
C ALA A 184 17.65 4.88 -1.06
N SER A 185 16.79 4.91 -0.04
CA SER A 185 17.21 5.10 1.35
C SER A 185 18.15 3.98 1.84
N SER A 186 17.90 2.74 1.43
CA SER A 186 18.78 1.60 1.68
C SER A 186 20.19 1.84 1.11
N LEU A 187 20.28 2.37 -0.11
CA LEU A 187 21.57 2.68 -0.73
C LEU A 187 22.31 3.79 0.00
N VAL A 188 21.61 4.86 0.36
CA VAL A 188 22.21 6.05 1.00
C VAL A 188 22.63 5.76 2.45
N PHE A 189 21.76 5.11 3.22
CA PHE A 189 21.95 4.93 4.66
C PHE A 189 22.44 3.53 5.08
N GLY A 190 22.34 2.55 4.19
CA GLY A 190 22.66 1.15 4.48
C GLY A 190 24.15 0.78 4.42
N GLY A 191 25.02 1.75 4.13
CA GLY A 191 26.48 1.47 4.02
C GLY A 191 26.87 0.59 2.84
N PHE A 192 25.96 0.32 1.89
CA PHE A 192 26.22 -0.50 0.71
C PHE A 192 27.18 0.15 -0.27
N PHE A 193 27.25 1.49 -0.32
CA PHE A 193 28.20 2.23 -1.16
C PHE A 193 29.67 1.91 -0.87
N MET A 194 29.96 1.46 0.36
CA MET A 194 31.32 1.06 0.76
C MET A 194 31.77 -0.26 0.10
N ARG A 195 30.86 -1.03 -0.50
CA ARG A 195 31.17 -2.29 -1.17
C ARG A 195 30.60 -2.32 -2.59
N LYS A 196 31.43 -2.03 -3.60
CA LYS A 196 31.05 -2.05 -5.03
C LYS A 196 30.31 -3.33 -5.47
N LYS A 197 30.63 -4.49 -4.86
CA LYS A 197 29.95 -5.78 -5.12
C LYS A 197 28.50 -5.78 -4.65
N SER A 198 28.18 -5.17 -3.51
CA SER A 198 26.80 -5.12 -2.99
C SER A 198 25.90 -4.22 -3.85
N LEU A 199 26.43 -3.12 -4.37
CA LEU A 199 25.71 -2.25 -5.30
C LEU A 199 25.40 -2.98 -6.63
N ALA A 200 26.38 -3.73 -7.17
CA ALA A 200 26.18 -4.51 -8.39
C ALA A 200 25.11 -5.60 -8.22
N ILE A 201 25.14 -6.34 -7.11
CA ILE A 201 24.11 -7.35 -6.77
C ILE A 201 22.74 -6.68 -6.62
N PHE A 202 22.70 -5.52 -5.98
CA PHE A 202 21.48 -4.76 -5.80
C PHE A 202 20.83 -4.36 -7.14
N ILE A 203 21.61 -3.76 -8.06
CA ILE A 203 21.14 -3.38 -9.39
C ILE A 203 20.71 -4.63 -10.18
N LEU A 204 21.48 -5.73 -10.10
CA LEU A 204 21.20 -6.97 -10.78
C LEU A 204 19.88 -7.62 -10.33
N ILE A 205 19.47 -7.43 -9.08
CA ILE A 205 18.21 -7.94 -8.55
C ILE A 205 17.06 -6.98 -8.88
N MET A 206 17.27 -5.67 -8.71
CA MET A 206 16.19 -4.68 -8.83
C MET A 206 15.73 -4.45 -10.25
N VAL A 207 16.65 -4.42 -11.23
CA VAL A 207 16.29 -4.17 -12.63
C VAL A 207 15.42 -5.28 -13.20
N PRO A 208 15.75 -6.58 -13.08
CA PRO A 208 14.87 -7.66 -13.53
C PRO A 208 13.56 -7.73 -12.74
N LEU A 209 13.61 -7.46 -11.42
CA LEU A 209 12.43 -7.50 -10.57
C LEU A 209 11.42 -6.41 -10.99
N THR A 210 11.87 -5.17 -11.15
CA THR A 210 11.00 -4.08 -11.61
C THR A 210 10.48 -4.34 -13.02
N TRP A 211 11.28 -4.91 -13.91
CA TRP A 211 10.86 -5.25 -15.26
C TRP A 211 9.84 -6.39 -15.28
N ALA A 212 10.10 -7.48 -14.55
CA ALA A 212 9.21 -8.64 -14.47
C ALA A 212 7.87 -8.32 -13.77
N PHE A 213 7.92 -7.46 -12.74
CA PHE A 213 6.72 -7.06 -12.01
C PHE A 213 5.97 -5.89 -12.64
N TYR A 214 6.57 -5.19 -13.60
CA TYR A 214 5.96 -4.02 -14.23
C TYR A 214 4.59 -4.35 -14.82
N ASP A 215 4.49 -5.37 -15.66
CA ASP A 215 3.22 -5.76 -16.30
C ASP A 215 2.20 -6.33 -15.31
N ILE A 216 2.65 -7.11 -14.31
CA ILE A 216 1.78 -7.74 -13.31
C ILE A 216 1.28 -6.70 -12.29
N ALA A 217 2.14 -5.76 -11.90
CA ALA A 217 1.82 -4.77 -10.88
C ALA A 217 1.02 -3.57 -11.42
N PHE A 218 1.27 -3.19 -12.69
CA PHE A 218 0.71 -1.96 -13.26
C PHE A 218 -0.54 -2.16 -14.09
N LYS A 219 -0.74 -3.34 -14.66
CA LYS A 219 -2.03 -3.65 -15.29
C LYS A 219 -3.02 -4.01 -14.18
N ALA A 220 -4.06 -3.17 -14.02
CA ALA A 220 -5.23 -3.62 -13.26
C ALA A 220 -5.70 -4.93 -13.89
N PRO A 221 -6.04 -5.98 -13.11
CA PRO A 221 -6.67 -7.16 -13.66
C PRO A 221 -8.05 -6.75 -14.13
N LEU A 222 -8.12 -6.30 -15.37
CA LEU A 222 -9.37 -5.93 -16.01
C LEU A 222 -9.94 -7.20 -16.64
N ASP A 223 -11.20 -7.48 -16.33
CA ASP A 223 -12.01 -8.40 -17.09
C ASP A 223 -12.04 -7.92 -18.55
N ALA A 224 -12.04 -8.84 -19.51
CA ALA A 224 -12.06 -8.52 -20.94
C ALA A 224 -13.25 -7.64 -21.33
N ALA A 225 -14.35 -7.73 -20.59
CA ALA A 225 -15.54 -6.92 -20.78
C ALA A 225 -15.42 -5.47 -20.27
N VAL A 226 -14.35 -5.12 -19.54
CA VAL A 226 -14.12 -3.74 -19.04
C VAL A 226 -13.43 -2.91 -20.12
N TYR A 227 -14.14 -1.97 -20.71
CA TYR A 227 -13.61 -1.09 -21.77
C TYR A 227 -13.14 0.28 -21.25
N TYR A 228 -13.47 0.67 -20.01
CA TYR A 228 -13.00 1.89 -19.37
C TYR A 228 -12.63 1.64 -17.92
N TYR A 229 -11.47 2.15 -17.52
CA TYR A 229 -10.95 2.08 -16.14
C TYR A 229 -10.29 3.39 -15.76
N LYS A 230 -10.70 3.95 -14.62
CA LYS A 230 -10.09 5.16 -14.06
C LYS A 230 -10.12 5.16 -12.53
N GLU A 231 -8.97 5.41 -11.90
CA GLU A 231 -8.93 5.77 -10.49
C GLU A 231 -9.22 7.26 -10.32
N THR A 232 -10.12 7.61 -9.40
CA THR A 232 -10.44 8.98 -9.00
C THR A 232 -10.12 9.17 -7.53
N ASP A 233 -10.30 10.39 -7.00
CA ASP A 233 -10.06 10.67 -5.57
C ASP A 233 -10.96 9.86 -4.65
N TYR A 234 -12.13 9.45 -5.13
CA TYR A 234 -13.16 8.76 -4.31
C TYR A 234 -13.29 7.29 -4.64
N TYR A 235 -13.34 6.92 -5.93
CA TYR A 235 -13.68 5.56 -6.40
C TYR A 235 -12.79 5.15 -7.56
N THR A 236 -12.69 3.84 -7.74
CA THR A 236 -12.25 3.25 -8.99
C THR A 236 -13.49 3.08 -9.89
N ILE A 237 -13.51 3.76 -11.03
CA ILE A 237 -14.61 3.70 -11.99
C ILE A 237 -14.25 2.66 -13.04
N LYS A 238 -15.15 1.71 -13.27
CA LYS A 238 -15.09 0.72 -14.36
C LYS A 238 -16.38 0.80 -15.16
N LEU A 239 -16.26 0.85 -16.49
CA LEU A 239 -17.40 0.62 -17.38
C LEU A 239 -17.20 -0.75 -18.02
N LYS A 240 -18.21 -1.59 -17.88
CA LYS A 240 -18.19 -2.98 -18.29
C LYS A 240 -19.39 -3.28 -19.17
N GLU A 241 -19.14 -3.98 -20.29
CA GLU A 241 -20.22 -4.64 -21.02
C GLU A 241 -20.82 -5.74 -20.14
N TYR A 242 -22.11 -5.70 -19.96
CA TYR A 242 -22.87 -6.70 -19.23
C TYR A 242 -23.49 -7.69 -20.19
N ASP A 243 -23.62 -8.93 -19.74
CA ASP A 243 -24.28 -9.94 -20.58
C ASP A 243 -25.68 -9.48 -20.94
N LYS A 244 -26.15 -9.93 -22.14
CA LYS A 244 -27.50 -9.62 -22.59
C LYS A 244 -28.51 -10.06 -21.54
N ASN A 245 -29.44 -9.16 -21.23
CA ASN A 245 -30.54 -9.49 -20.34
C ASN A 245 -31.52 -10.53 -21.02
N GLU A 246 -32.52 -10.95 -20.28
CA GLU A 246 -33.54 -11.89 -20.77
C GLU A 246 -34.25 -11.40 -22.07
N ASP A 247 -34.28 -10.07 -22.28
CA ASP A 247 -34.86 -9.42 -23.47
C ASP A 247 -33.86 -9.32 -24.65
N GLY A 248 -32.60 -9.79 -24.47
CA GLY A 248 -31.55 -9.77 -25.48
C GLY A 248 -30.86 -8.41 -25.67
N ARG A 249 -31.08 -7.43 -24.78
CA ARG A 249 -30.46 -6.09 -24.81
C ARG A 249 -29.01 -6.12 -24.37
N GLU A 250 -28.16 -5.33 -25.01
CA GLU A 250 -26.76 -5.12 -24.64
C GLU A 250 -26.68 -4.03 -23.56
N LEU A 251 -26.37 -4.43 -22.34
CA LEU A 251 -26.34 -3.54 -21.20
C LEU A 251 -24.91 -3.14 -20.86
N ASN A 252 -24.77 -1.93 -20.34
CA ASN A 252 -23.51 -1.40 -19.83
C ASN A 252 -23.65 -1.08 -18.35
N ALA A 253 -22.70 -1.60 -17.55
CA ALA A 253 -22.66 -1.35 -16.13
C ALA A 253 -21.57 -0.35 -15.77
N MET A 254 -21.91 0.63 -14.95
CA MET A 254 -20.94 1.46 -14.23
C MET A 254 -20.71 0.85 -12.85
N ILE A 255 -19.46 0.48 -12.60
CA ILE A 255 -19.03 -0.13 -11.34
C ILE A 255 -18.12 0.87 -10.62
N LEU A 256 -18.49 1.20 -9.38
CA LEU A 256 -17.68 2.01 -8.48
C LEU A 256 -17.04 1.08 -7.43
N ASP A 257 -15.72 0.98 -7.46
CA ASP A 257 -14.94 0.00 -6.69
C ASP A 257 -15.41 -1.44 -6.94
N ASN A 258 -16.30 -1.96 -6.09
CA ASN A 258 -16.82 -3.33 -6.14
C ASN A 258 -18.35 -3.40 -6.32
N LEU A 259 -19.03 -2.26 -6.43
CA LEU A 259 -20.49 -2.21 -6.51
C LEU A 259 -20.94 -1.72 -7.87
N VAL A 260 -21.90 -2.44 -8.48
CA VAL A 260 -22.59 -1.97 -9.66
C VAL A 260 -23.46 -0.79 -9.23
N HIS A 261 -23.19 0.37 -9.81
CA HIS A 261 -23.84 1.63 -9.45
C HIS A 261 -24.98 1.99 -10.41
N SER A 262 -24.81 1.71 -11.68
CA SER A 262 -25.86 1.86 -12.67
C SER A 262 -25.71 0.83 -13.78
N ILE A 263 -26.85 0.46 -14.36
CA ILE A 263 -26.94 -0.35 -15.58
C ILE A 263 -27.79 0.45 -16.55
N ASN A 264 -27.33 0.58 -17.77
CA ASN A 264 -28.03 1.31 -18.82
C ASN A 264 -27.88 0.62 -20.17
N ASP A 265 -28.85 0.84 -21.03
CA ASP A 265 -28.82 0.50 -22.44
C ASP A 265 -28.35 1.72 -23.23
N LEU A 266 -27.30 1.57 -24.06
CA LEU A 266 -26.77 2.69 -24.85
C LEU A 266 -27.68 3.03 -26.06
N GLU A 267 -28.46 2.08 -26.50
CA GLU A 267 -29.41 2.27 -27.62
C GLU A 267 -30.75 2.86 -27.15
N ASP A 268 -31.15 2.58 -25.89
CA ASP A 268 -32.36 3.09 -25.29
C ASP A 268 -32.05 3.78 -23.93
N PRO A 269 -31.72 5.08 -23.91
CA PRO A 269 -31.42 5.82 -22.69
C PRO A 269 -32.57 5.91 -21.68
N MET A 270 -33.80 5.58 -22.10
CA MET A 270 -34.99 5.56 -21.23
C MET A 270 -35.20 4.21 -20.54
N TYR A 271 -34.41 3.20 -20.90
CA TYR A 271 -34.49 1.88 -20.27
C TYR A 271 -33.99 1.94 -18.80
N LEU A 272 -34.83 1.48 -17.90
CA LEU A 272 -34.56 1.45 -16.46
C LEU A 272 -34.45 -0.01 -15.99
N ASP A 273 -33.24 -0.47 -15.67
CA ASP A 273 -33.00 -1.86 -15.27
C ASP A 273 -33.35 -2.11 -13.79
N TYR A 274 -33.03 -1.14 -12.90
CA TYR A 274 -33.26 -1.32 -11.47
C TYR A 274 -34.74 -1.09 -11.07
N ALA A 275 -35.31 -2.04 -10.35
CA ALA A 275 -36.68 -1.96 -9.86
C ALA A 275 -36.98 -0.68 -9.06
N TYR A 276 -36.03 -0.21 -8.25
CA TYR A 276 -36.24 1.01 -7.46
C TYR A 276 -36.32 2.27 -8.35
N ILE A 277 -35.59 2.32 -9.46
CA ILE A 277 -35.65 3.45 -10.41
C ILE A 277 -36.97 3.41 -11.17
N GLN A 278 -37.47 2.22 -11.54
CA GLN A 278 -38.77 2.03 -12.17
C GLN A 278 -39.89 2.54 -11.26
N ILE A 279 -39.84 2.23 -9.96
CA ILE A 279 -40.78 2.74 -8.97
C ILE A 279 -40.72 4.28 -8.87
N TYR A 280 -39.51 4.86 -8.88
CA TYR A 280 -39.40 6.33 -8.87
C TYR A 280 -40.01 6.97 -10.12
N ASP A 281 -39.79 6.40 -11.29
CA ASP A 281 -40.38 6.88 -12.53
C ASP A 281 -41.94 6.81 -12.51
N GLU A 282 -42.51 5.72 -11.98
CA GLU A 282 -43.94 5.59 -11.79
C GLU A 282 -44.54 6.60 -10.80
N VAL A 283 -43.79 6.96 -9.76
CA VAL A 283 -44.29 7.92 -8.74
C VAL A 283 -44.20 9.37 -9.24
N VAL A 284 -43.28 9.66 -10.16
CA VAL A 284 -43.04 11.04 -10.66
C VAL A 284 -43.95 11.34 -11.88
N ARG A 285 -44.35 10.31 -12.63
CA ARG A 285 -45.33 10.44 -13.73
C ARG A 285 -46.75 10.60 -13.20
#